data_abbe3487ca91063d067353e075e4c1e6
#
_entry.id   abbe3487ca91063d067353e075e4c1e6
#
_cell.length_a   1.000
_cell.length_b   1.000
_cell.length_c   1.000
_cell.angle_alpha   90.00
_cell.angle_beta   90.00
_cell.angle_gamma   90.00
#
_symmetry.space_group_name_H-M   'P 1'
#
loop_
_entity.id
_entity.type
_entity.pdbx_description
1 polymer ?
#
loop_
_entity_poly.entity_id
_entity_poly.type
_entity_poly.pdbx_seq_one_letter_code
_entity_poly.pdbx_strand_id
1 'polypeptide(L)'
;MTGPSTIARLNGVGRIWALGALLGDDAALETLARAVRARWRSGDRLVVLGNMLGPHGDPARALDGLLLLRRRLMAASRGCDILFLRGAQEEMWHKALSLQFAMTPLEVLDWMLGRGLAAIVQATAQASPMAASPAATGRRRSPAGREACAGSRQHMSAMRSS
;
A
#
# COMPACT_ATOMS: atom_id res chain seq x y z
N MET A 1 -11.21 -30.49 -16.24
CA MET A 1 -10.49 -29.36 -15.57
C MET A 1 -11.55 -28.44 -14.99
N THR A 2 -11.80 -28.55 -13.69
CA THR A 2 -12.72 -27.66 -12.96
C THR A 2 -12.08 -26.27 -12.93
N GLY A 3 -12.69 -25.31 -13.61
CA GLY A 3 -12.29 -23.92 -13.56
C GLY A 3 -12.31 -23.38 -12.12
N PRO A 4 -11.59 -22.29 -11.84
CA PRO A 4 -11.55 -21.71 -10.49
C PRO A 4 -12.98 -21.41 -10.04
N SER A 5 -13.36 -21.98 -8.88
CA SER A 5 -14.66 -21.71 -8.28
C SER A 5 -14.78 -20.23 -7.96
N THR A 6 -15.77 -19.54 -8.55
CA THR A 6 -16.10 -18.15 -8.25
C THR A 6 -16.88 -17.99 -6.94
N ILE A 7 -17.18 -19.11 -6.26
CA ILE A 7 -17.96 -19.14 -5.03
C ILE A 7 -17.03 -19.53 -3.87
N ALA A 8 -16.93 -18.65 -2.88
CA ALA A 8 -16.30 -18.95 -1.61
C ALA A 8 -17.34 -19.40 -0.58
N ARG A 9 -17.05 -20.50 0.14
CA ARG A 9 -17.89 -20.97 1.24
C ARG A 9 -17.22 -20.65 2.57
N LEU A 10 -17.96 -20.03 3.46
CA LEU A 10 -17.54 -19.76 4.82
C LEU A 10 -18.15 -20.81 5.75
N ASN A 11 -17.32 -21.63 6.36
CA ASN A 11 -17.76 -22.68 7.28
C ASN A 11 -17.50 -22.26 8.74
N GLY A 12 -18.37 -22.69 9.67
CA GLY A 12 -18.19 -22.46 11.09
C GLY A 12 -18.12 -20.98 11.47
N VAL A 13 -18.99 -20.16 10.90
CA VAL A 13 -18.97 -18.70 11.03
C VAL A 13 -19.58 -18.27 12.36
N GLY A 14 -18.81 -17.56 13.20
CA GLY A 14 -19.34 -16.85 14.36
C GLY A 14 -19.98 -15.52 13.96
N ARG A 15 -19.19 -14.63 13.37
CA ARG A 15 -19.63 -13.33 12.86
C ARG A 15 -18.96 -13.05 11.51
N ILE A 16 -19.63 -12.27 10.68
CA ILE A 16 -19.08 -11.76 9.43
C ILE A 16 -18.93 -10.24 9.56
N TRP A 17 -17.71 -9.80 9.32
CA TRP A 17 -17.38 -8.40 9.15
C TRP A 17 -17.35 -8.11 7.65
N ALA A 18 -18.16 -7.17 7.20
CA ALA A 18 -18.14 -6.70 5.82
C ALA A 18 -17.46 -5.34 5.76
N LEU A 19 -16.41 -5.24 4.95
CA LEU A 19 -15.71 -4.00 4.68
C LEU A 19 -16.11 -3.51 3.29
N GLY A 20 -16.71 -2.32 3.24
CA GLY A 20 -17.17 -1.69 1.99
C GLY A 20 -16.04 -1.12 1.15
N ALA A 21 -16.41 -0.31 0.16
CA ALA A 21 -15.47 0.34 -0.74
C ALA A 21 -14.53 1.29 0.00
N LEU A 22 -13.22 1.09 -0.17
CA LEU A 22 -12.17 1.97 0.38
C LEU A 22 -11.75 3.05 -0.61
N LEU A 23 -11.81 2.74 -1.90
CA LEU A 23 -11.43 3.62 -2.99
C LEU A 23 -10.00 4.20 -2.85
N GLY A 24 -9.09 3.45 -2.23
CA GLY A 24 -7.69 3.84 -2.01
C GLY A 24 -7.44 4.64 -0.73
N ASP A 25 -8.46 4.88 0.10
CA ASP A 25 -8.33 5.66 1.33
C ASP A 25 -7.62 4.84 2.44
N ASP A 26 -6.32 5.05 2.55
CA ASP A 26 -5.45 4.41 3.54
C ASP A 26 -5.75 4.89 4.97
N ALA A 27 -6.16 6.14 5.17
CA ALA A 27 -6.50 6.69 6.47
C ALA A 27 -7.81 6.11 7.01
N ALA A 28 -8.84 6.01 6.16
CA ALA A 28 -10.08 5.33 6.50
C ALA A 28 -9.83 3.86 6.84
N LEU A 29 -8.99 3.17 6.05
CA LEU A 29 -8.61 1.79 6.31
C LEU A 29 -7.93 1.63 7.68
N GLU A 30 -7.00 2.51 8.04
CA GLU A 30 -6.32 2.43 9.34
C GLU A 30 -7.32 2.51 10.50
N THR A 31 -8.27 3.42 10.39
CA THR A 31 -9.33 3.60 11.38
C THR A 31 -10.22 2.35 11.51
N LEU A 32 -10.67 1.81 10.36
CA LEU A 32 -11.48 0.60 10.30
C LEU A 32 -10.71 -0.62 10.81
N ALA A 33 -9.44 -0.76 10.42
CA ALA A 33 -8.58 -1.87 10.86
C ALA A 33 -8.40 -1.87 12.38
N ARG A 34 -8.26 -0.70 12.99
CA ARG A 34 -8.19 -0.54 14.44
C ARG A 34 -9.48 -0.99 15.12
N ALA A 35 -10.63 -0.56 14.59
CA ALA A 35 -11.94 -0.92 15.11
C ALA A 35 -12.25 -2.42 14.99
N VAL A 36 -11.92 -3.04 13.85
CA VAL A 36 -12.07 -4.48 13.62
C VAL A 36 -11.18 -5.26 14.60
N ARG A 37 -9.90 -4.92 14.69
CA ARG A 37 -8.95 -5.61 15.59
C ARG A 37 -9.36 -5.56 17.05
N ALA A 38 -9.89 -4.43 17.52
CA ALA A 38 -10.35 -4.28 18.90
C ALA A 38 -11.52 -5.22 19.26
N ARG A 39 -12.28 -5.67 18.27
CA ARG A 39 -13.49 -6.49 18.48
C ARG A 39 -13.38 -7.89 17.87
N TRP A 40 -12.23 -8.23 17.27
CA TRP A 40 -12.00 -9.49 16.58
C TRP A 40 -12.02 -10.67 17.55
N ARG A 41 -12.72 -11.74 17.20
CA ARG A 41 -12.83 -12.97 18.00
C ARG A 41 -12.56 -14.20 17.13
N SER A 42 -12.22 -15.31 17.79
CA SER A 42 -12.12 -16.61 17.11
C SER A 42 -13.44 -16.98 16.45
N GLY A 43 -13.36 -17.49 15.22
CA GLY A 43 -14.54 -17.81 14.41
C GLY A 43 -15.10 -16.63 13.60
N ASP A 44 -14.58 -15.40 13.78
CA ASP A 44 -14.95 -14.27 12.93
C ASP A 44 -14.42 -14.45 11.50
N ARG A 45 -15.13 -13.87 10.55
CA ARG A 45 -14.75 -13.78 9.14
C ARG A 45 -14.76 -12.33 8.69
N LEU A 46 -13.81 -11.98 7.83
CA LEU A 46 -13.79 -10.66 7.19
C LEU A 46 -13.98 -10.83 5.69
N VAL A 47 -14.92 -10.10 5.15
CA VAL A 47 -15.18 -10.02 3.71
C VAL A 47 -14.97 -8.59 3.26
N VAL A 48 -13.97 -8.37 2.43
CA VAL A 48 -13.77 -7.08 1.75
C VAL A 48 -14.56 -7.12 0.45
N LEU A 49 -15.53 -6.21 0.31
CA LEU A 49 -16.54 -6.25 -0.75
C LEU A 49 -16.05 -5.73 -2.12
N GLY A 50 -14.74 -5.43 -2.23
CA GLY A 50 -14.13 -4.86 -3.44
C GLY A 50 -14.09 -3.34 -3.43
N ASN A 51 -13.72 -2.77 -4.59
CA ASN A 51 -13.42 -1.33 -4.73
C ASN A 51 -12.37 -0.87 -3.71
N MET A 52 -11.33 -1.67 -3.55
CA MET A 52 -10.19 -1.36 -2.69
C MET A 52 -9.32 -0.28 -3.32
N LEU A 53 -9.17 -0.35 -4.65
CA LEU A 53 -8.50 0.67 -5.46
C LEU A 53 -9.43 1.85 -5.72
N GLY A 54 -8.84 3.02 -5.88
CA GLY A 54 -9.60 4.23 -6.20
C GLY A 54 -8.75 5.49 -6.11
N PRO A 55 -9.34 6.65 -6.36
CA PRO A 55 -8.62 7.93 -6.46
C PRO A 55 -8.36 8.61 -5.10
N HIS A 56 -8.78 8.01 -4.00
CA HIS A 56 -8.63 8.62 -2.68
C HIS A 56 -7.35 8.13 -1.99
N GLY A 57 -6.69 9.01 -1.27
CA GLY A 57 -5.50 8.68 -0.48
C GLY A 57 -4.36 8.04 -1.28
N ASP A 58 -3.73 7.03 -0.72
CA ASP A 58 -2.65 6.24 -1.33
C ASP A 58 -3.12 4.79 -1.54
N PRO A 59 -3.51 4.39 -2.77
CA PRO A 59 -4.00 3.04 -3.06
C PRO A 59 -3.00 1.94 -2.75
N ALA A 60 -1.68 2.19 -2.91
CA ALA A 60 -0.65 1.20 -2.61
C ALA A 60 -0.57 0.97 -1.10
N ARG A 61 -0.56 2.04 -0.30
CA ARG A 61 -0.60 1.94 1.16
C ARG A 61 -1.89 1.31 1.67
N ALA A 62 -3.03 1.60 1.03
CA ALA A 62 -4.29 0.97 1.37
C ALA A 62 -4.24 -0.55 1.14
N LEU A 63 -3.69 -1.03 0.01
CA LEU A 63 -3.51 -2.45 -0.25
C LEU A 63 -2.54 -3.11 0.75
N ASP A 64 -1.40 -2.49 1.02
CA ASP A 64 -0.44 -2.99 2.00
C ASP A 64 -1.06 -3.07 3.40
N GLY A 65 -1.84 -2.05 3.76
CA GLY A 65 -2.61 -2.01 5.01
C GLY A 65 -3.62 -3.16 5.12
N LEU A 66 -4.35 -3.46 4.04
CA LEU A 66 -5.27 -4.60 3.98
C LEU A 66 -4.55 -5.94 4.13
N LEU A 67 -3.43 -6.13 3.44
CA LEU A 67 -2.62 -7.34 3.56
C LEU A 67 -2.03 -7.49 4.98
N LEU A 68 -1.61 -6.40 5.58
CA LEU A 68 -1.14 -6.38 6.96
C LEU A 68 -2.26 -6.69 7.95
N LEU A 69 -3.45 -6.11 7.75
CA LEU A 69 -4.65 -6.43 8.53
C LEU A 69 -4.95 -7.93 8.46
N ARG A 70 -4.98 -8.49 7.24
CA ARG A 70 -5.18 -9.92 7.02
C ARG A 70 -4.20 -10.77 7.83
N ARG A 71 -2.90 -10.47 7.73
CA ARG A 71 -1.86 -11.21 8.46
C ARG A 71 -2.07 -11.15 9.98
N ARG A 72 -2.40 -9.96 10.50
CA ARG A 72 -2.63 -9.76 11.94
C ARG A 72 -3.85 -10.51 12.45
N LEU A 73 -4.95 -10.50 11.70
CA LEU A 73 -6.17 -11.21 12.09
C LEU A 73 -5.99 -12.72 12.02
N MET A 74 -5.30 -13.24 11.01
CA MET A 74 -4.97 -14.66 10.90
C MET A 74 -4.03 -15.13 11.99
N ALA A 75 -3.08 -14.30 12.42
CA ALA A 75 -2.19 -14.60 13.52
C ALA A 75 -2.89 -14.57 14.90
N ALA A 76 -3.89 -13.70 15.05
CA ALA A 76 -4.61 -13.52 16.31
C ALA A 76 -5.63 -14.64 16.58
N SER A 77 -6.10 -15.35 15.56
CA SER A 77 -7.18 -16.34 15.70
C SER A 77 -7.02 -17.50 14.73
N ARG A 78 -7.10 -18.73 15.23
CA ARG A 78 -7.15 -19.92 14.39
C ARG A 78 -8.54 -20.05 13.77
N GLY A 79 -8.58 -20.54 12.52
CA GLY A 79 -9.84 -20.83 11.81
C GLY A 79 -10.61 -19.58 11.38
N CYS A 80 -9.95 -18.45 11.19
CA CYS A 80 -10.52 -17.26 10.57
C CYS A 80 -10.22 -17.24 9.06
N ASP A 81 -11.20 -16.81 8.26
CA ASP A 81 -11.03 -16.59 6.83
C ASP A 81 -11.20 -15.12 6.51
N ILE A 82 -10.38 -14.64 5.58
CA ILE A 82 -10.47 -13.29 5.08
C ILE A 82 -10.55 -13.36 3.57
N LEU A 83 -11.65 -12.90 3.03
CA LEU A 83 -11.96 -12.92 1.62
C LEU A 83 -11.91 -11.52 1.04
N PHE A 84 -11.31 -11.42 -0.14
CA PHE A 84 -11.30 -10.21 -0.95
C PHE A 84 -12.15 -10.47 -2.18
N LEU A 85 -13.26 -9.75 -2.31
CA LEU A 85 -14.06 -9.79 -3.50
C LEU A 85 -13.54 -8.75 -4.50
N ARG A 86 -13.76 -9.02 -5.76
CA ARG A 86 -13.41 -8.09 -6.83
C ARG A 86 -14.55 -7.12 -7.03
N GLY A 87 -14.28 -5.82 -6.93
CA GLY A 87 -15.22 -4.74 -7.24
C GLY A 87 -15.05 -4.23 -8.66
N ALA A 88 -15.83 -3.21 -9.01
CA ALA A 88 -15.78 -2.61 -10.35
C ALA A 88 -14.42 -1.97 -10.68
N GLN A 89 -13.73 -1.41 -9.69
CA GLN A 89 -12.42 -0.81 -9.89
C GLN A 89 -11.35 -1.85 -10.19
N GLU A 90 -11.33 -2.97 -9.45
CA GLU A 90 -10.42 -4.08 -9.69
C GLU A 90 -10.70 -4.76 -11.02
N GLU A 91 -11.96 -4.87 -11.41
CA GLU A 91 -12.36 -5.43 -12.72
C GLU A 91 -11.88 -4.53 -13.86
N MET A 92 -12.04 -3.23 -13.72
CA MET A 92 -11.55 -2.26 -14.71
C MET A 92 -10.02 -2.33 -14.84
N TRP A 93 -9.31 -2.40 -13.72
CA TRP A 93 -7.86 -2.54 -13.69
C TRP A 93 -7.42 -3.85 -14.36
N HIS A 94 -8.10 -4.95 -14.07
CA HIS A 94 -7.81 -6.24 -14.70
C HIS A 94 -8.01 -6.20 -16.22
N LYS A 95 -9.08 -5.56 -16.67
CA LYS A 95 -9.32 -5.36 -18.12
C LYS A 95 -8.27 -4.46 -18.75
N ALA A 96 -7.79 -3.43 -18.06
CA ALA A 96 -6.72 -2.57 -18.54
C ALA A 96 -5.41 -3.34 -18.80
N LEU A 97 -5.07 -4.30 -17.93
CA LEU A 97 -3.91 -5.18 -18.13
C LEU A 97 -4.03 -6.08 -19.38
N SER A 98 -5.24 -6.36 -19.79
CA SER A 98 -5.54 -7.20 -20.96
C SER A 98 -5.90 -6.39 -22.22
N LEU A 99 -5.73 -5.08 -22.19
CA LEU A 99 -6.19 -4.16 -23.22
C LEU A 99 -5.55 -4.45 -24.60
N GLN A 100 -4.31 -4.95 -24.62
CA GLN A 100 -3.59 -5.33 -25.82
C GLN A 100 -4.30 -6.44 -26.65
N PHE A 101 -5.21 -7.18 -26.02
CA PHE A 101 -5.98 -8.23 -26.70
C PHE A 101 -7.39 -7.77 -27.12
N ALA A 102 -7.75 -6.53 -26.86
CA ALA A 102 -9.04 -5.98 -27.27
C ALA A 102 -9.07 -5.69 -28.79
N MET A 103 -10.24 -5.79 -29.40
CA MET A 103 -10.40 -5.47 -30.84
C MET A 103 -10.22 -3.97 -31.11
N THR A 104 -10.65 -3.11 -30.20
CA THR A 104 -10.51 -1.65 -30.26
C THR A 104 -9.86 -1.12 -28.97
N PRO A 105 -8.52 -1.31 -28.80
CA PRO A 105 -7.86 -1.01 -27.53
C PRO A 105 -7.96 0.47 -27.11
N LEU A 106 -7.86 1.37 -28.08
CA LEU A 106 -7.89 2.82 -27.80
C LEU A 106 -9.27 3.30 -27.34
N GLU A 107 -10.33 2.83 -27.96
CA GLU A 107 -11.70 3.18 -27.57
C GLU A 107 -12.02 2.65 -26.15
N VAL A 108 -11.59 1.41 -25.88
CA VAL A 108 -11.76 0.79 -24.56
C VAL A 108 -10.97 1.55 -23.50
N LEU A 109 -9.74 1.96 -23.83
CA LEU A 109 -8.91 2.76 -22.93
C LEU A 109 -9.54 4.11 -22.65
N ASP A 110 -10.00 4.81 -23.67
CA ASP A 110 -10.68 6.12 -23.53
C ASP A 110 -11.90 6.02 -22.64
N TRP A 111 -12.73 5.01 -22.86
CA TRP A 111 -13.88 4.72 -22.00
C TRP A 111 -13.48 4.45 -20.55
N MET A 112 -12.40 3.69 -20.30
CA MET A 112 -11.88 3.40 -18.95
C MET A 112 -11.34 4.65 -18.25
N LEU A 113 -10.61 5.49 -19.00
CA LEU A 113 -10.09 6.77 -18.48
C LEU A 113 -11.21 7.69 -18.03
N GLY A 114 -12.29 7.78 -18.81
CA GLY A 114 -13.50 8.52 -18.43
C GLY A 114 -14.25 7.96 -17.21
N ARG A 115 -13.99 6.71 -16.84
CA ARG A 115 -14.58 6.02 -15.67
C ARG A 115 -13.71 6.01 -14.42
N GLY A 116 -12.63 6.78 -14.39
CA GLY A 116 -11.79 6.96 -13.22
C GLY A 116 -10.48 6.15 -13.22
N LEU A 117 -10.19 5.38 -14.28
CA LEU A 117 -8.91 4.67 -14.40
C LEU A 117 -7.73 5.65 -14.34
N ALA A 118 -7.85 6.85 -14.94
CA ALA A 118 -6.81 7.86 -14.90
C ALA A 118 -6.39 8.24 -13.48
N ALA A 119 -7.36 8.45 -12.58
CA ALA A 119 -7.10 8.82 -11.20
C ALA A 119 -6.37 7.69 -10.44
N ILE A 120 -6.76 6.44 -10.67
CA ILE A 120 -6.10 5.27 -10.07
C ILE A 120 -4.67 5.14 -10.55
N VAL A 121 -4.43 5.27 -11.89
CA VAL A 121 -3.08 5.19 -12.48
C VAL A 121 -2.19 6.29 -11.91
N GLN A 122 -2.67 7.52 -11.83
CA GLN A 122 -1.92 8.65 -11.28
C GLN A 122 -1.58 8.43 -9.81
N ALA A 123 -2.54 8.03 -8.98
CA ALA A 123 -2.32 7.76 -7.57
C ALA A 123 -1.30 6.62 -7.37
N THR A 124 -1.38 5.55 -8.16
CA THR A 124 -0.44 4.43 -8.09
C THR A 124 0.96 4.82 -8.57
N ALA A 125 1.07 5.65 -9.60
CA ALA A 125 2.35 6.15 -10.11
C ALA A 125 3.07 7.06 -9.08
N GLN A 126 2.31 7.87 -8.34
CA GLN A 126 2.83 8.73 -7.28
C GLN A 126 3.30 7.93 -6.05
N ALA A 127 2.64 6.82 -5.76
CA ALA A 127 2.97 5.94 -4.65
C ALA A 127 4.22 5.07 -4.90
N SER A 128 4.65 4.92 -6.17
CA SER A 128 5.83 4.11 -6.52
C SER A 128 7.13 4.85 -6.19
N PRO A 129 7.98 4.34 -5.28
CA PRO A 129 9.25 4.99 -4.89
C PRO A 129 10.28 5.07 -6.02
N MET A 130 10.05 4.40 -7.15
CA MET A 130 10.93 4.49 -8.34
C MET A 130 10.78 5.78 -9.14
N ALA A 131 9.74 6.58 -8.91
CA ALA A 131 9.55 7.85 -9.64
C ALA A 131 10.32 9.04 -9.04
N ALA A 132 10.90 8.90 -7.84
CA ALA A 132 11.67 9.93 -7.17
C ALA A 132 13.18 9.63 -7.20
N SER A 133 13.77 9.58 -8.40
CA SER A 133 15.19 9.86 -8.55
C SER A 133 15.31 11.35 -8.94
N PRO A 134 15.56 12.26 -8.01
CA PRO A 134 15.97 13.61 -8.40
C PRO A 134 17.31 13.44 -9.09
N ALA A 135 17.35 13.83 -10.37
CA ALA A 135 18.58 14.00 -11.09
C ALA A 135 19.59 14.66 -10.18
N ALA A 136 20.72 14.00 -9.99
CA ALA A 136 21.84 14.49 -9.23
C ALA A 136 22.18 15.93 -9.70
N THR A 137 21.70 16.90 -8.96
CA THR A 137 22.15 18.29 -9.10
C THR A 137 23.58 18.28 -8.64
N GLY A 138 24.48 18.27 -9.62
CA GLY A 138 25.91 18.35 -9.45
C GLY A 138 26.25 19.53 -8.54
N ARG A 139 26.57 19.25 -7.29
CA ARG A 139 27.33 20.15 -6.45
C ARG A 139 28.72 20.24 -7.07
N ARG A 140 28.95 21.26 -7.87
CA ARG A 140 30.28 21.74 -8.19
C ARG A 140 31.01 21.97 -6.85
N ARG A 141 31.99 21.10 -6.57
CA ARG A 141 33.00 21.38 -5.54
C ARG A 141 33.84 22.56 -6.05
N SER A 142 33.69 23.71 -5.41
CA SER A 142 34.66 24.78 -5.49
C SER A 142 35.98 24.36 -4.84
N PRO A 143 37.11 24.48 -5.54
CA PRO A 143 38.42 24.32 -4.92
C PRO A 143 38.93 25.69 -4.45
N ALA A 144 38.79 26.00 -3.17
CA ALA A 144 39.54 27.10 -2.59
C ALA A 144 39.67 26.87 -1.09
N GLY A 145 40.92 26.82 -0.62
CA GLY A 145 41.25 26.94 0.81
C GLY A 145 42.21 25.88 1.31
N ARG A 146 43.39 25.73 0.69
CA ARG A 146 44.61 25.34 1.45
C ARG A 146 45.11 26.59 2.17
N GLU A 147 45.28 26.50 3.45
CA GLU A 147 46.22 27.24 4.30
C GLU A 147 45.86 26.88 5.74
N ALA A 148 46.71 26.37 6.43
CA ALA A 148 47.97 26.53 7.13
C ALA A 148 47.67 26.09 8.57
N CYS A 149 48.21 25.02 8.97
CA CYS A 149 49.45 24.74 9.68
C CYS A 149 49.72 25.65 10.88
N ALA A 150 50.04 25.01 11.93
CA ALA A 150 50.89 25.37 13.04
C ALA A 150 50.20 25.54 14.40
N GLY A 151 50.50 24.63 15.27
CA GLY A 151 51.27 24.88 16.50
C GLY A 151 50.41 25.14 17.73
N SER A 152 50.33 24.21 18.62
CA SER A 152 51.04 24.33 19.90
C SER A 152 50.70 23.12 20.79
N ARG A 153 51.75 22.47 21.15
CA ARG A 153 51.84 21.52 22.27
C ARG A 153 51.82 22.29 23.60
N GLN A 154 51.57 21.48 24.62
CA GLN A 154 51.82 21.71 26.09
C GLN A 154 50.54 22.05 26.86
N HIS A 155 50.16 21.36 27.86
CA HIS A 155 50.71 20.90 29.14
C HIS A 155 49.67 19.95 29.74
N MET A 156 49.88 18.75 29.96
CA MET A 156 50.51 18.00 31.06
C MET A 156 50.16 18.50 32.50
N SER A 157 49.70 17.54 33.25
CA SER A 157 49.83 17.37 34.70
C SER A 157 48.52 17.50 35.50
N ALA A 158 48.02 16.41 35.95
CA ALA A 158 48.04 15.87 37.32
C ALA A 158 47.10 16.58 38.28
N MET A 159 46.16 15.85 38.85
CA MET A 159 46.15 15.51 40.28
C MET A 159 44.90 14.64 40.62
N ARG A 160 45.12 13.50 41.05
CA ARG A 160 44.65 12.57 42.02
C ARG A 160 43.96 13.18 43.26
N SER A 161 43.10 12.34 43.80
CA SER A 161 42.68 12.23 45.22
C SER A 161 41.55 13.20 45.63
N SER A 162 40.39 12.70 45.95
CA SER A 162 39.94 11.99 47.17
C SER A 162 38.59 11.37 46.88
#